data_0b609db8a647164fcc0e52c0dd5ce5e5
#
_entry.id   0b609db8a647164fcc0e52c0dd5ce5e5
#
_cell.length_a   1.000
_cell.length_b   1.000
_cell.length_c   1.000
_cell.angle_alpha   90.00
_cell.angle_beta   90.00
_cell.angle_gamma   90.00
#
_symmetry.space_group_name_H-M   'P 1'
#
loop_
_entity.id
_entity.type
_entity.pdbx_description
1 polymer ?
#
loop_
_entity_poly.entity_id
_entity_poly.type
_entity_poly.pdbx_seq_one_letter_code
_entity_poly.pdbx_strand_id
1 'polypeptide(L)'
;TYYLDMTECATLYRNPLGISEIEMPTVFELDQNHPNPFNPVTTINFSIPEQTFITLKVFDLSGRLVKTLWDSQMNVGHHSINWNGVDTYGSEVAAGIYIYTLEGKDLFMSRKMILMK
;
A
#
# COMPACT_ATOMS: atom_id res chain seq x y z
N THR A 1 7.64 12.84 -30.67
CA THR A 1 7.41 12.75 -29.85
C THR A 1 7.27 12.35 -29.86
N TYR A 2 7.00 12.27 -30.47
CA TYR A 2 6.48 12.04 -29.62
C TYR A 2 6.47 11.45 -29.58
N TYR A 3 6.99 11.41 -30.09
CA TYR A 3 6.52 11.09 -29.25
C TYR A 3 6.32 10.92 -28.98
N LEU A 4 7.00 10.86 -29.48
CA LEU A 4 6.62 10.96 -28.41
C LEU A 4 6.32 10.49 -28.15
N ASP A 5 6.65 10.64 -28.69
CA ASP A 5 6.32 10.55 -27.79
C ASP A 5 5.78 10.24 -27.52
N MET A 6 5.84 9.91 -27.93
CA MET A 6 5.17 9.93 -27.09
C MET A 6 5.11 10.24 -26.46
N THR A 7 5.48 10.22 -26.73
CA THR A 7 5.25 10.66 -25.75
C THR A 7 5.05 11.05 -25.67
N GLU A 8 5.26 11.10 -26.10
CA GLU A 8 4.84 11.64 -25.56
C GLU A 8 4.14 11.61 -25.56
N CYS A 9 4.09 11.54 -26.21
CA CYS A 9 3.27 11.72 -25.72
C CYS A 9 2.92 11.79 -25.23
N ALA A 10 2.88 11.65 -25.40
CA ALA A 10 2.28 11.99 -24.60
C ALA A 10 2.45 12.58 -24.07
N THR A 11 2.57 12.66 -24.21
CA THR A 11 2.42 13.39 -23.48
C THR A 11 2.25 13.88 -23.57
N LEU A 12 2.14 13.92 -24.11
CA LEU A 12 1.63 14.52 -23.83
C LEU A 12 0.98 14.73 -23.99
N TYR A 13 0.67 14.36 -24.19
CA TYR A 13 -0.25 14.56 -23.97
C TYR A 13 -0.47 15.19 -23.10
N ARG A 14 -0.43 15.30 -23.07
CA ARG A 14 -0.79 16.08 -22.24
C ARG A 14 -2.13 16.52 -21.97
N ASN A 15 -2.60 16.95 -20.95
CA ASN A 15 -3.95 17.22 -20.66
C ASN A 15 -4.37 18.63 -21.08
N PRO A 16 -4.64 18.83 -22.33
CA PRO A 16 -4.85 20.16 -22.85
C PRO A 16 -6.11 20.83 -22.33
N LEU A 17 -6.99 20.09 -21.72
CA LEU A 17 -8.22 20.66 -21.20
C LEU A 17 -8.11 21.14 -19.77
N GLY A 18 -6.92 21.03 -19.19
CA GLY A 18 -6.74 21.43 -17.81
C GLY A 18 -7.34 20.50 -16.80
N ILE A 19 -7.82 19.37 -17.23
CA ILE A 19 -8.35 18.34 -16.34
C ILE A 19 -7.18 17.59 -15.74
N SER A 20 -7.14 17.48 -14.44
CA SER A 20 -6.13 16.69 -13.78
C SER A 20 -6.19 15.26 -14.26
N GLU A 21 -5.09 14.78 -14.78
CA GLU A 21 -4.99 13.37 -15.13
C GLU A 21 -4.70 12.58 -13.87
N ILE A 22 -5.37 11.45 -13.75
CA ILE A 22 -5.03 10.51 -12.70
C ILE A 22 -3.92 9.66 -13.25
N GLU A 23 -2.72 9.88 -12.74
CA GLU A 23 -1.59 9.09 -13.15
C GLU A 23 -1.71 7.69 -12.59
N MET A 24 -1.56 6.71 -13.47
CA MET A 24 -1.49 5.33 -13.02
C MET A 24 -0.08 5.04 -12.54
N PRO A 25 0.07 4.32 -11.44
CA PRO A 25 1.41 3.98 -10.96
C PRO A 25 2.13 3.09 -11.96
N THR A 26 3.44 3.28 -12.07
CA THR A 26 4.28 2.48 -12.95
C THR A 26 5.16 1.51 -12.20
N VAL A 27 5.19 1.61 -10.88
CA VAL A 27 5.96 0.72 -10.02
C VAL A 27 5.13 0.37 -8.80
N PHE A 28 5.51 -0.73 -8.15
CA PHE A 28 4.95 -1.05 -6.84
C PHE A 28 5.57 -0.14 -5.80
N GLU A 29 4.75 0.37 -4.90
CA GLU A 29 5.21 1.19 -3.79
C GLU A 29 4.43 0.84 -2.54
N LEU A 30 5.12 0.86 -1.42
CA LEU A 30 4.51 0.68 -0.11
C LEU A 30 4.93 1.87 0.75
N ASP A 31 3.96 2.72 1.08
CA ASP A 31 4.23 3.93 1.83
C ASP A 31 4.31 3.65 3.32
N GLN A 32 4.94 4.55 4.05
CA GLN A 32 4.92 4.50 5.50
C GLN A 32 3.49 4.75 5.96
N ASN A 33 3.03 3.95 6.90
CA ASN A 33 1.69 4.10 7.46
C ASN A 33 1.52 5.49 8.08
N HIS A 34 0.29 5.99 8.08
CA HIS A 34 0.01 7.30 8.62
C HIS A 34 -1.31 7.24 9.39
N PRO A 35 -1.34 7.74 10.62
CA PRO A 35 -0.23 8.27 11.41
C PRO A 35 0.73 7.17 11.86
N ASN A 36 1.95 7.57 12.19
CA ASN A 36 2.97 6.68 12.74
C ASN A 36 3.85 7.49 13.70
N PRO A 37 3.83 7.26 15.00
CA PRO A 37 3.04 6.23 15.72
C PRO A 37 1.54 6.45 15.60
N PHE A 38 0.79 5.38 15.83
CA PHE A 38 -0.67 5.46 15.70
C PHE A 38 -1.37 4.93 16.95
N ASN A 39 -2.63 5.35 17.13
CA ASN A 39 -3.43 4.96 18.30
C ASN A 39 -4.91 5.20 18.01
N PRO A 40 -5.71 4.17 17.80
CA PRO A 40 -5.32 2.79 17.48
C PRO A 40 -5.36 2.51 15.98
N VAL A 41 -5.69 3.49 15.14
CA VAL A 41 -5.94 3.29 13.72
C VAL A 41 -4.85 3.95 12.88
N THR A 42 -4.40 3.24 11.86
CA THR A 42 -3.46 3.79 10.89
C THR A 42 -3.90 3.41 9.49
N THR A 43 -3.44 4.17 8.51
CA THR A 43 -3.72 3.91 7.10
C THR A 43 -2.44 3.52 6.39
N ILE A 44 -2.49 2.46 5.61
CA ILE A 44 -1.39 1.99 4.79
C ILE A 44 -1.75 2.26 3.34
N ASN A 45 -0.93 3.07 2.67
CA ASN A 45 -1.11 3.39 1.26
C ASN A 45 -0.09 2.64 0.44
N PHE A 46 -0.52 2.17 -0.71
CA PHE A 46 0.38 1.46 -1.62
C PHE A 46 -0.11 1.60 -3.05
N SER A 47 0.78 1.30 -4.00
CA SER A 47 0.51 1.48 -5.42
C SER A 47 0.81 0.20 -6.17
N ILE A 48 -0.04 -0.13 -7.12
CA ILE A 48 0.05 -1.36 -7.92
C ILE A 48 0.02 -0.96 -9.39
N PRO A 49 1.09 -1.28 -10.17
CA PRO A 49 1.17 -0.88 -11.57
C PRO A 49 0.37 -1.75 -12.51
N GLU A 50 -0.05 -2.91 -12.07
CA GLU A 50 -0.85 -3.83 -12.90
C GLU A 50 -1.73 -4.68 -12.00
N GLN A 51 -2.84 -5.14 -12.53
CA GLN A 51 -3.73 -6.02 -11.78
C GLN A 51 -2.99 -7.31 -11.42
N THR A 52 -2.99 -7.68 -10.16
CA THR A 52 -2.29 -8.86 -9.70
C THR A 52 -2.82 -9.30 -8.34
N PHE A 53 -2.49 -10.52 -7.95
CA PHE A 53 -2.83 -11.02 -6.62
C PHE A 53 -1.88 -10.40 -5.61
N ILE A 54 -2.44 -9.82 -4.55
CA ILE A 54 -1.68 -9.08 -3.54
C ILE A 54 -2.07 -9.61 -2.17
N THR A 55 -1.07 -9.71 -1.29
CA THR A 55 -1.29 -10.04 0.11
C THR A 55 -0.66 -8.94 0.97
N LEU A 56 -1.47 -8.36 1.87
CA LEU A 56 -0.99 -7.35 2.81
C LEU A 56 -1.19 -7.92 4.22
N LYS A 57 -0.10 -8.09 4.94
CA LYS A 57 -0.11 -8.75 6.25
C LYS A 57 0.60 -7.91 7.30
N VAL A 58 0.22 -8.12 8.55
CA VAL A 58 0.87 -7.50 9.70
C VAL A 58 1.48 -8.59 10.56
N PHE A 59 2.74 -8.40 10.95
CA PHE A 59 3.48 -9.31 11.82
C PHE A 59 3.97 -8.59 13.05
N ASP A 60 4.19 -9.32 14.14
CA ASP A 60 4.87 -8.76 15.30
C ASP A 60 6.40 -8.94 15.12
N LEU A 61 7.17 -8.46 16.09
CA LEU A 61 8.63 -8.51 15.97
C LEU A 61 9.20 -9.92 16.03
N SER A 62 8.42 -10.89 16.53
CA SER A 62 8.87 -12.28 16.54
C SER A 62 8.64 -12.96 15.21
N GLY A 63 7.98 -12.27 14.26
CA GLY A 63 7.66 -12.83 12.96
C GLY A 63 6.34 -13.55 12.92
N ARG A 64 5.55 -13.47 13.99
CA ARG A 64 4.25 -14.14 14.05
C ARG A 64 3.20 -13.28 13.36
N LEU A 65 2.37 -13.94 12.54
CA LEU A 65 1.30 -13.25 11.82
C LEU A 65 0.26 -12.73 12.80
N VAL A 66 -0.01 -11.43 12.73
CA VAL A 66 -1.03 -10.78 13.56
C VAL A 66 -2.35 -10.70 12.82
N LYS A 67 -2.31 -10.24 11.59
CA LYS A 67 -3.53 -10.11 10.79
C LYS A 67 -3.20 -10.04 9.31
N THR A 68 -4.09 -10.59 8.49
CA THR A 68 -4.05 -10.44 7.05
C THR A 68 -5.08 -9.36 6.69
N LEU A 69 -4.60 -8.26 6.12
CA LEU A 69 -5.45 -7.12 5.79
C LEU A 69 -6.07 -7.25 4.40
N TRP A 70 -5.36 -7.89 3.48
CA TRP A 70 -5.83 -8.12 2.12
C TRP A 70 -5.19 -9.39 1.57
N ASP A 71 -5.96 -10.18 0.84
CA ASP A 71 -5.45 -11.44 0.29
C ASP A 71 -6.32 -11.80 -0.91
N SER A 72 -6.09 -11.09 -2.03
CA SER A 72 -6.95 -11.24 -3.21
C SER A 72 -6.34 -10.49 -4.39
N GLN A 73 -7.00 -10.60 -5.53
CA GLN A 73 -6.69 -9.78 -6.69
C GLN A 73 -6.93 -8.31 -6.36
N MET A 74 -6.10 -7.46 -6.94
CA MET A 74 -6.22 -6.03 -6.75
C MET A 74 -5.95 -5.33 -8.08
N ASN A 75 -6.77 -4.34 -8.39
CA ASN A 75 -6.67 -3.60 -9.64
C ASN A 75 -5.50 -2.64 -9.61
N VAL A 76 -5.03 -2.27 -10.81
CA VAL A 76 -4.01 -1.23 -10.94
C VAL A 76 -4.51 0.06 -10.27
N GLY A 77 -3.61 0.75 -9.57
CA GLY A 77 -3.96 2.03 -8.97
C GLY A 77 -3.32 2.26 -7.61
N HIS A 78 -3.78 3.31 -6.97
CA HIS A 78 -3.38 3.68 -5.61
C HIS A 78 -4.44 3.16 -4.65
N HIS A 79 -4.01 2.52 -3.59
CA HIS A 79 -4.92 1.87 -2.64
C HIS A 79 -4.59 2.27 -1.20
N SER A 80 -5.61 2.23 -0.35
CA SER A 80 -5.48 2.55 1.06
C SER A 80 -6.23 1.50 1.87
N ILE A 81 -5.58 0.98 2.90
CA ILE A 81 -6.19 0.00 3.79
C ILE A 81 -5.88 0.43 5.22
N ASN A 82 -6.90 0.37 6.08
CA ASN A 82 -6.76 0.76 7.47
C ASN A 82 -6.51 -0.47 8.34
N TRP A 83 -5.72 -0.29 9.40
CA TRP A 83 -5.59 -1.28 10.45
C TRP A 83 -5.89 -0.62 11.79
N ASN A 84 -6.71 -1.27 12.58
CA ASN A 84 -7.19 -0.72 13.84
C ASN A 84 -6.57 -1.39 15.07
N GLY A 85 -5.41 -2.03 14.89
CA GLY A 85 -4.67 -2.57 16.03
C GLY A 85 -5.28 -3.84 16.62
N VAL A 86 -5.99 -4.62 15.83
CA VAL A 86 -6.55 -5.89 16.30
C VAL A 86 -5.98 -7.05 15.49
N ASP A 87 -5.98 -8.22 16.10
CA ASP A 87 -5.50 -9.43 15.45
C ASP A 87 -6.61 -10.09 14.64
N THR A 88 -6.32 -11.28 14.11
CA THR A 88 -7.28 -12.03 13.29
C THR A 88 -8.58 -12.33 14.04
N TYR A 89 -8.51 -12.41 15.34
CA TYR A 89 -9.67 -12.76 16.17
C TYR A 89 -10.41 -11.54 16.71
N GLY A 90 -9.97 -10.34 16.32
CA GLY A 90 -10.62 -9.11 16.79
C GLY A 90 -10.14 -8.62 18.14
N SER A 91 -9.10 -9.24 18.69
CA SER A 91 -8.54 -8.83 19.99
C SER A 91 -7.50 -7.74 19.78
N GLU A 92 -7.52 -6.75 20.66
CA GLU A 92 -6.52 -5.69 20.62
C GLU A 92 -5.14 -6.26 20.89
N VAL A 93 -4.15 -5.79 20.11
CA VAL A 93 -2.78 -6.23 20.31
C VAL A 93 -2.04 -5.21 21.18
N ALA A 94 -0.92 -5.66 21.76
CA ALA A 94 -0.13 -4.81 22.65
C ALA A 94 0.50 -3.66 21.88
N ALA A 95 0.74 -2.56 22.58
CA ALA A 95 1.53 -1.47 22.03
C ALA A 95 2.93 -1.98 21.71
N GLY A 96 3.51 -1.46 20.65
CA GLY A 96 4.86 -1.86 20.27
C GLY A 96 5.07 -1.73 18.77
N ILE A 97 6.11 -2.39 18.29
CA ILE A 97 6.52 -2.32 16.89
C ILE A 97 5.91 -3.50 16.13
N TYR A 98 5.34 -3.19 14.97
CA TYR A 98 4.79 -4.19 14.06
C TYR A 98 5.39 -3.97 12.68
N ILE A 99 5.36 -5.02 11.88
CA ILE A 99 5.89 -4.98 10.50
C ILE A 99 4.75 -5.35 9.58
N TYR A 100 4.52 -4.54 8.56
CA TYR A 100 3.55 -4.90 7.54
C TYR A 100 4.26 -5.17 6.22
N THR A 101 3.75 -6.15 5.48
CA THR A 101 4.37 -6.61 4.25
C THR A 101 3.37 -6.56 3.11
N LEU A 102 3.86 -6.18 1.94
CA LEU A 102 3.11 -6.22 0.70
C LEU A 102 3.78 -7.26 -0.19
N GLU A 103 3.05 -8.32 -0.51
CA GLU A 103 3.57 -9.44 -1.30
C GLU A 103 2.76 -9.61 -2.57
N GLY A 104 3.45 -9.88 -3.65
CA GLY A 104 2.85 -10.21 -4.92
C GLY A 104 3.66 -11.29 -5.61
N LYS A 105 3.39 -11.52 -6.90
CA LYS A 105 4.00 -12.60 -7.63
C LYS A 105 5.54 -12.54 -7.60
N ASP A 106 6.10 -11.37 -7.88
CA ASP A 106 7.55 -11.16 -7.88
C ASP A 106 7.91 -9.98 -7.00
N LEU A 107 7.14 -9.79 -5.93
CA LEU A 107 7.21 -8.59 -5.14
C LEU A 107 7.20 -8.92 -3.66
N PHE A 108 8.10 -8.29 -2.93
CA PHE A 108 8.04 -8.31 -1.47
C PHE A 108 8.55 -6.98 -0.94
N MET A 109 7.72 -6.28 -0.17
CA MET A 109 8.08 -5.03 0.47
C MET A 109 7.61 -5.07 1.90
N SER A 110 8.34 -4.39 2.79
CA SER A 110 7.98 -4.36 4.20
C SER A 110 8.32 -3.01 4.82
N ARG A 111 7.58 -2.65 5.86
CA ARG A 111 7.85 -1.44 6.64
C ARG A 111 7.47 -1.68 8.09
N LYS A 112 8.10 -0.91 8.98
CA LYS A 112 7.78 -0.93 10.40
C LYS A 112 6.76 0.13 10.73
N MET A 113 5.96 -0.14 11.77
CA MET A 113 5.03 0.84 12.31
C MET A 113 4.99 0.69 13.82
N ILE A 114 4.57 1.75 14.50
CA ILE A 114 4.56 1.79 15.96
C ILE A 114 3.14 2.04 16.43
N LEU A 115 2.62 1.10 17.22
CA LEU A 115 1.31 1.25 17.86
C LEU A 115 1.52 1.75 19.28
N MET A 116 0.88 2.84 19.60
CA MET A 116 0.90 3.43 20.94
C MET A 116 -0.46 3.29 21.59
N LYS A 117 -0.47 3.27 22.90
CA LYS A 117 -1.72 3.20 23.64
C LYS A 117 -1.84 4.28 24.69
#